data_4cc6915bccee182085cb305a77a75e9e
#
_entry.id   4cc6915bccee182085cb305a77a75e9e
#
_cell.length_a   1.000
_cell.length_b   1.000
_cell.length_c   1.000
_cell.angle_alpha   90.00
_cell.angle_beta   90.00
_cell.angle_gamma   90.00
#
_symmetry.space_group_name_H-M   'P 1'
#
loop_
_entity.id
_entity.type
_entity.pdbx_description
1 polymer ?
#
loop_
_entity_poly.entity_id
_entity_poly.type
_entity_poly.pdbx_seq_one_letter_code
_entity_poly.pdbx_strand_id
1 'polypeptide(L)'
;MIQPQTRLKVADNSGAKEIMCIRVLGGSFRRDGSIGDIIVASVKSATPGGIVKKGDVVKAVIVRMRKQKRRPDGSYIRFDDNAAVIINDAKMPKGTRIFGPVARELREKDFMKIVSLAPEVL
;
A
#
# COMPACT_ATOMS: atom_id res chain seq x y z
N MET A 1 3.23 -7.90 -9.86
CA MET A 1 3.18 -8.26 -8.43
C MET A 1 4.28 -7.51 -7.70
N ILE A 2 4.04 -7.20 -6.46
CA ILE A 2 5.02 -6.47 -5.65
C ILE A 2 5.99 -7.46 -5.03
N GLN A 3 7.27 -7.24 -5.26
CA GLN A 3 8.36 -8.12 -4.79
C GLN A 3 9.33 -7.30 -3.95
N PRO A 4 10.22 -7.95 -3.17
CA PRO A 4 11.32 -7.23 -2.55
C PRO A 4 12.07 -6.39 -3.58
N GLN A 5 12.44 -5.18 -3.20
CA GLN A 5 13.09 -4.14 -4.02
C GLN A 5 12.15 -3.41 -5.00
N THR A 6 10.87 -3.76 -5.07
CA THR A 6 9.91 -2.97 -5.84
C THR A 6 9.69 -1.62 -5.14
N ARG A 7 9.73 -0.54 -5.92
CA ARG A 7 9.43 0.79 -5.41
C ARG A 7 7.96 1.12 -5.63
N LEU A 8 7.35 1.73 -4.63
CA LEU A 8 5.93 2.10 -4.65
C LEU A 8 5.78 3.57 -4.28
N LYS A 9 4.79 4.21 -4.87
CA LYS A 9 4.36 5.52 -4.41
C LYS A 9 3.57 5.38 -3.12
N VAL A 10 3.61 6.41 -2.28
CA VAL A 10 2.82 6.45 -1.06
C VAL A 10 1.57 7.29 -1.34
N ALA A 11 0.40 6.69 -1.11
CA ALA A 11 -0.88 7.29 -1.45
C ALA A 11 -1.54 8.00 -0.26
N ASP A 12 -0.76 8.43 0.71
CA ASP A 12 -1.28 9.13 1.88
C ASP A 12 -0.48 10.38 2.21
N ASN A 13 -0.93 11.11 3.23
CA ASN A 13 -0.29 12.35 3.67
C ASN A 13 0.62 12.15 4.89
N SER A 14 1.17 10.96 5.09
CA SER A 14 2.09 10.68 6.20
C SER A 14 3.44 11.39 6.06
N GLY A 15 3.74 11.90 4.87
CA GLY A 15 5.00 12.55 4.58
C GLY A 15 5.93 11.71 3.70
N ALA A 16 5.79 10.41 3.69
CA ALA A 16 6.55 9.56 2.78
C ALA A 16 6.04 9.75 1.34
N LYS A 17 6.95 9.80 0.39
CA LYS A 17 6.62 9.92 -1.05
C LYS A 17 6.85 8.63 -1.79
N GLU A 18 7.93 7.93 -1.48
CA GLU A 18 8.30 6.68 -2.12
C GLU A 18 8.86 5.71 -1.10
N ILE A 19 8.46 4.46 -1.20
CA ILE A 19 8.96 3.37 -0.36
C ILE A 19 9.46 2.24 -1.24
N MET A 20 10.36 1.41 -0.69
CA MET A 20 10.84 0.22 -1.37
C MET A 20 10.49 -1.00 -0.53
N CYS A 21 9.84 -1.98 -1.15
CA CYS A 21 9.48 -3.22 -0.48
C CYS A 21 10.74 -3.98 -0.05
N ILE A 22 10.79 -4.36 1.22
CA ILE A 22 11.86 -5.20 1.75
C ILE A 22 11.36 -6.64 1.81
N ARG A 23 10.12 -6.83 2.25
CA ARG A 23 9.57 -8.15 2.52
C ARG A 23 8.05 -8.11 2.44
N VAL A 24 7.45 -9.18 1.92
CA VAL A 24 6.01 -9.37 1.93
C VAL A 24 5.64 -10.26 3.10
N LEU A 25 4.75 -9.77 3.97
CA LEU A 25 4.30 -10.53 5.14
C LEU A 25 3.21 -11.54 4.74
N GLY A 26 3.02 -12.56 5.56
CA GLY A 26 1.95 -13.53 5.38
C GLY A 26 2.39 -14.96 5.14
N GLY A 27 3.69 -15.29 5.34
CA GLY A 27 4.18 -16.66 5.21
C GLY A 27 5.67 -16.72 4.97
N SER A 28 6.28 -17.87 5.33
CA SER A 28 7.74 -18.04 5.29
C SER A 28 8.30 -18.01 3.87
N PHE A 29 7.50 -18.35 2.88
CA PHE A 29 7.95 -18.43 1.49
C PHE A 29 7.24 -17.42 0.58
N ARG A 30 6.67 -16.39 1.16
CA ARG A 30 5.97 -15.37 0.39
C ARG A 30 6.97 -14.55 -0.43
N ARG A 31 6.86 -14.63 -1.76
CA ARG A 31 7.81 -13.96 -2.67
C ARG A 31 7.27 -12.66 -3.23
N ASP A 32 5.95 -12.56 -3.35
CA ASP A 32 5.33 -11.37 -3.93
C ASP A 32 4.03 -11.05 -3.22
N GLY A 33 3.59 -9.81 -3.40
CA GLY A 33 2.37 -9.31 -2.83
C GLY A 33 1.43 -8.75 -3.86
N SER A 34 0.16 -8.73 -3.51
CA SER A 34 -0.93 -8.19 -4.31
C SER A 34 -1.70 -7.15 -3.48
N ILE A 35 -2.75 -6.59 -4.07
CA ILE A 35 -3.60 -5.61 -3.39
C ILE A 35 -4.15 -6.20 -2.09
N GLY A 36 -4.01 -5.44 -1.01
CA GLY A 36 -4.45 -5.86 0.32
C GLY A 36 -3.41 -6.60 1.13
N ASP A 37 -2.26 -6.90 0.55
CA ASP A 37 -1.17 -7.53 1.29
C ASP A 37 -0.35 -6.48 2.03
N ILE A 38 0.17 -6.86 3.20
CA ILE A 38 1.01 -6.01 4.02
C ILE A 38 2.47 -6.29 3.69
N ILE A 39 3.25 -5.23 3.51
CA ILE A 39 4.68 -5.33 3.26
C ILE A 39 5.45 -4.55 4.33
N VAL A 40 6.71 -4.95 4.54
CA VAL A 40 7.69 -4.15 5.26
C VAL A 40 8.48 -3.41 4.21
N ALA A 41 8.63 -2.10 4.38
CA ALA A 41 9.27 -1.25 3.38
C ALA A 41 10.18 -0.22 4.04
N SER A 42 11.18 0.25 3.30
CA SER A 42 12.01 1.37 3.73
C SER A 42 11.60 2.63 2.97
N VAL A 43 11.57 3.75 3.67
CA VAL A 43 11.22 5.04 3.09
C VAL A 43 12.41 5.59 2.32
N LYS A 44 12.27 5.75 1.01
CA LYS A 44 13.33 6.23 0.13
C LYS A 44 13.24 7.72 -0.15
N SER A 45 12.04 8.30 -0.04
CA SER A 45 11.83 9.72 -0.23
C SER A 45 10.70 10.18 0.68
N ALA A 46 10.89 11.28 1.38
CA ALA A 46 9.90 11.82 2.31
C ALA A 46 9.99 13.34 2.36
N THR A 47 8.85 13.97 2.69
CA THR A 47 8.78 15.40 2.93
C THR A 47 9.38 15.71 4.30
N PRO A 48 10.27 16.71 4.42
CA PRO A 48 10.80 17.11 5.72
C PRO A 48 9.66 17.52 6.68
N GLY A 49 9.77 17.09 7.93
CA GLY A 49 8.78 17.43 8.96
C GLY A 49 7.54 16.55 8.97
N GLY A 50 7.44 15.54 8.12
CA GLY A 50 6.33 14.59 8.14
C GLY A 50 6.43 13.58 9.29
N ILE A 51 5.38 12.80 9.45
CA ILE A 51 5.31 11.74 10.47
C ILE A 51 6.38 10.68 10.21
N VAL A 52 6.63 10.39 8.93
CA VAL A 52 7.57 9.38 8.48
C VAL A 52 8.76 10.07 7.82
N LYS A 53 9.95 9.62 8.15
CA LYS A 53 11.20 10.21 7.66
C LYS A 53 11.92 9.26 6.71
N LYS A 54 12.76 9.82 5.84
CA LYS A 54 13.61 9.04 4.95
C LYS A 54 14.49 8.10 5.77
N GLY A 55 14.55 6.84 5.34
CA GLY A 55 15.33 5.81 6.01
C GLY A 55 14.53 4.99 7.02
N ASP A 56 13.34 5.42 7.39
CA ASP A 56 12.50 4.66 8.31
C ASP A 56 12.07 3.33 7.68
N VAL A 57 11.92 2.32 8.53
CA VAL A 57 11.33 1.04 8.13
C VAL A 57 9.89 1.02 8.63
N VAL A 58 8.95 0.83 7.72
CA VAL A 58 7.52 0.94 8.00
C VAL A 58 6.77 -0.26 7.46
N LYS A 59 5.56 -0.48 7.97
CA LYS A 59 4.61 -1.41 7.37
C LYS A 59 3.66 -0.63 6.48
N ALA A 60 3.30 -1.22 5.35
CA ALA A 60 2.39 -0.61 4.39
C ALA A 60 1.49 -1.67 3.80
N VAL A 61 0.32 -1.25 3.34
CA VAL A 61 -0.60 -2.11 2.61
C VAL A 61 -0.66 -1.66 1.16
N ILE A 62 -0.62 -2.62 0.24
CA ILE A 62 -0.69 -2.34 -1.19
C ILE A 62 -2.12 -1.97 -1.55
N VAL A 63 -2.35 -0.78 -2.08
CA VAL A 63 -3.69 -0.29 -2.45
C VAL A 63 -3.90 -0.22 -3.95
N ARG A 64 -2.84 -0.10 -4.74
CA ARG A 64 -2.89 -0.08 -6.20
C ARG A 64 -1.73 -0.88 -6.76
N MET A 65 -1.94 -1.47 -7.94
CA MET A 65 -0.92 -2.27 -8.60
C MET A 65 -1.05 -2.11 -10.12
N ARG A 66 0.06 -1.94 -10.81
CA ARG A 66 0.06 -1.85 -12.28
C ARG A 66 -0.28 -3.18 -12.93
N LYS A 67 0.12 -4.27 -12.30
CA LYS A 67 -0.19 -5.59 -12.83
C LYS A 67 -1.68 -5.88 -12.66
N GLN A 68 -2.28 -6.41 -13.72
CA GLN A 68 -3.67 -6.80 -13.74
C GLN A 68 -3.97 -7.87 -12.68
N LYS A 69 -5.04 -7.65 -11.92
CA LYS A 69 -5.51 -8.61 -10.93
C LYS A 69 -6.89 -9.12 -11.34
N ARG A 70 -7.04 -10.44 -11.42
CA ARG A 70 -8.33 -11.06 -11.68
C ARG A 70 -9.18 -11.08 -10.43
N ARG A 71 -10.43 -10.69 -10.55
CA ARG A 71 -11.42 -10.75 -9.49
C ARG A 71 -12.23 -12.04 -9.57
N PRO A 72 -12.87 -12.48 -8.46
CA PRO A 72 -13.68 -13.70 -8.46
C PRO A 72 -14.82 -13.71 -9.47
N ASP A 73 -15.34 -12.53 -9.82
CA ASP A 73 -16.44 -12.41 -10.80
C ASP A 73 -15.96 -12.50 -12.26
N GLY A 74 -14.65 -12.72 -12.49
CA GLY A 74 -14.07 -12.80 -13.83
C GLY A 74 -13.60 -11.47 -14.41
N SER A 75 -13.90 -10.35 -13.76
CA SER A 75 -13.39 -9.06 -14.19
C SER A 75 -11.93 -8.87 -13.77
N TYR A 76 -11.28 -7.85 -14.31
CA TYR A 76 -9.89 -7.52 -14.02
C TYR A 76 -9.80 -6.07 -13.60
N ILE A 77 -8.82 -5.77 -12.74
CA ILE A 77 -8.50 -4.41 -12.35
C ILE A 77 -6.99 -4.20 -12.46
N ARG A 78 -6.59 -3.04 -12.96
CA ARG A 78 -5.21 -2.58 -12.93
C ARG A 78 -5.21 -1.06 -12.81
N PHE A 79 -4.13 -0.54 -12.27
CA PHE A 79 -3.94 0.89 -12.07
C PHE A 79 -2.71 1.36 -12.87
N ASP A 80 -2.51 2.67 -12.92
CA ASP A 80 -1.39 3.26 -13.64
C ASP A 80 -0.08 3.18 -12.86
N ASP A 81 -0.16 2.92 -11.56
CA ASP A 81 1.01 2.89 -10.68
C ASP A 81 0.88 1.79 -9.64
N ASN A 82 1.99 1.53 -8.94
CA ASN A 82 2.01 0.75 -7.71
C ASN A 82 1.99 1.73 -6.55
N ALA A 83 1.05 1.59 -5.65
CA ALA A 83 0.93 2.48 -4.51
C ALA A 83 0.57 1.73 -3.24
N ALA A 84 1.01 2.28 -2.12
CA ALA A 84 0.79 1.71 -0.80
C ALA A 84 0.42 2.82 0.18
N VAL A 85 -0.22 2.42 1.27
CA VAL A 85 -0.57 3.31 2.39
C VAL A 85 0.17 2.82 3.61
N ILE A 86 0.84 3.73 4.31
CA ILE A 86 1.60 3.38 5.52
C ILE A 86 0.63 3.13 6.67
N ILE A 87 0.80 2.01 7.35
CA ILE A 87 -0.06 1.59 8.44
C ILE A 87 0.75 1.35 9.72
N ASN A 88 0.06 1.35 10.84
CA ASN A 88 0.65 0.96 12.12
C ASN A 88 0.40 -0.53 12.39
N ASP A 89 0.85 -1.02 13.55
CA ASP A 89 0.69 -2.44 13.91
C ASP A 89 -0.77 -2.86 14.09
N ALA A 90 -1.67 -1.91 14.30
CA ALA A 90 -3.12 -2.16 14.42
C ALA A 90 -3.84 -2.11 13.06
N LYS A 91 -3.11 -2.09 11.95
CA LYS A 91 -3.63 -2.01 10.58
C LYS A 91 -4.40 -0.71 10.31
N MET A 92 -4.09 0.35 11.04
CA MET A 92 -4.70 1.65 10.82
C MET A 92 -3.74 2.56 10.04
N PRO A 93 -4.23 3.38 9.12
CA PRO A 93 -3.36 4.29 8.38
C PRO A 93 -2.74 5.33 9.31
N LYS A 94 -1.46 5.63 9.10
CA LYS A 94 -0.78 6.68 9.86
C LYS A 94 -1.20 8.08 9.41
N GLY A 95 -1.51 8.21 8.13
CA GLY A 95 -2.00 9.47 7.59
C GLY A 95 -3.49 9.67 7.83
N THR A 96 -3.97 10.88 7.54
CA THR A 96 -5.39 11.24 7.69
C THR A 96 -6.11 11.34 6.35
N ARG A 97 -5.38 11.31 5.23
CA ARG A 97 -5.95 11.42 3.88
C ARG A 97 -5.33 10.38 2.96
N ILE A 98 -6.14 9.91 2.02
CA ILE A 98 -5.72 8.99 0.98
C ILE A 98 -5.84 9.71 -0.37
N PHE A 99 -4.83 9.58 -1.21
CA PHE A 99 -4.79 10.20 -2.53
C PHE A 99 -5.04 9.17 -3.62
N GLY A 100 -5.95 9.48 -4.52
CA GLY A 100 -6.28 8.63 -5.64
C GLY A 100 -7.15 7.44 -5.29
N PRO A 101 -7.49 6.60 -6.29
CA PRO A 101 -8.36 5.46 -6.07
C PRO A 101 -7.66 4.34 -5.32
N VAL A 102 -8.44 3.52 -4.64
CA VAL A 102 -7.98 2.27 -4.04
C VAL A 102 -8.86 1.13 -4.52
N ALA A 103 -8.35 -0.09 -4.49
CA ALA A 103 -9.14 -1.25 -4.88
C ALA A 103 -10.06 -1.68 -3.75
N ARG A 104 -11.26 -2.14 -4.10
CA ARG A 104 -12.25 -2.56 -3.11
C ARG A 104 -11.89 -3.84 -2.35
N GLU A 105 -10.89 -4.57 -2.82
CA GLU A 105 -10.38 -5.76 -2.12
C GLU A 105 -9.88 -5.44 -0.71
N LEU A 106 -9.53 -4.18 -0.44
CA LEU A 106 -9.13 -3.75 0.91
C LEU A 106 -10.26 -3.91 1.92
N ARG A 107 -11.52 -3.83 1.50
CA ARG A 107 -12.67 -4.01 2.38
C ARG A 107 -12.71 -5.43 2.93
N GLU A 108 -12.41 -6.42 2.10
CA GLU A 108 -12.42 -7.82 2.50
C GLU A 108 -11.22 -8.19 3.39
N LYS A 109 -10.18 -7.36 3.38
CA LYS A 109 -8.95 -7.60 4.14
C LYS A 109 -8.86 -6.75 5.41
N ASP A 110 -9.99 -6.22 5.88
CA ASP A 110 -10.10 -5.46 7.12
C ASP A 110 -9.42 -4.09 7.13
N PHE A 111 -9.30 -3.48 5.95
CA PHE A 111 -8.77 -2.11 5.83
C PHE A 111 -9.90 -1.09 5.61
N MET A 112 -10.96 -1.18 6.41
CA MET A 112 -12.13 -0.33 6.25
C MET A 112 -11.83 1.15 6.43
N LYS A 113 -10.90 1.50 7.31
CA LYS A 113 -10.54 2.90 7.52
C LYS A 113 -9.92 3.50 6.26
N ILE A 114 -9.08 2.76 5.57
CA ILE A 114 -8.48 3.19 4.30
C ILE A 114 -9.57 3.37 3.24
N VAL A 115 -10.49 2.41 3.15
CA VAL A 115 -11.61 2.50 2.20
C VAL A 115 -12.47 3.72 2.48
N SER A 116 -12.74 4.04 3.76
CA SER A 116 -13.56 5.18 4.14
C SER A 116 -12.87 6.52 3.85
N LEU A 117 -11.54 6.58 3.89
CA LEU A 117 -10.79 7.79 3.60
C LEU A 117 -10.50 7.98 2.11
N ALA A 118 -10.61 6.94 1.32
CA ALA A 118 -10.27 7.01 -0.10
C ALA A 118 -11.30 7.84 -0.87
N PRO A 119 -10.86 8.68 -1.82
CA PRO A 119 -11.79 9.47 -2.64
C PRO A 119 -12.58 8.62 -3.63
N GLU A 120 -12.04 7.48 -4.01
CA GLU A 120 -12.68 6.58 -4.96
C GLU A 120 -12.27 5.14 -4.66
N VAL A 121 -13.24 4.22 -4.74
CA VAL A 121 -13.01 2.80 -4.51
C VAL A 121 -13.43 2.04 -5.76
N LEU A 122 -12.48 1.40 -6.41
CA LEU A 122 -12.68 0.64 -7.64
C LEU A 122 -12.53 -0.88 -7.36
#